data_2c836cd5eb0604715887d3ad7fb3933f
#
_entry.id   2c836cd5eb0604715887d3ad7fb3933f
#
_cell.length_a   1.000
_cell.length_b   1.000
_cell.length_c   1.000
_cell.angle_alpha   90.00
_cell.angle_beta   90.00
_cell.angle_gamma   90.00
#
_symmetry.space_group_name_H-M   'P 1'
#
loop_
_entity.id
_entity.type
_entity.pdbx_description
1 polymer ?
#
loop_
_entity_poly.entity_id
_entity_poly.type
_entity_poly.pdbx_seq_one_letter_code
_entity_poly.pdbx_strand_id
1 'polypeptide(L)'
;PGAGELRAGLLHRLGASGPHTISPAQRDVPCADRAAGRRREVAIPRPDVIARITEGGTVLFSAPIAAGRMVIRVENETREEYQFTFQRVPSGLTGKQFLSQPPSSGPGVPWGGLSSVPQGRVVTTTIDFEPGEYVVGTWPPIRHPTSQVITVAPGRR
;
A
#
# COMPACT_ATOMS: atom_id res chain seq x y z
N PRO A 1 11.45 56.97 6.14
CA PRO A 1 12.85 57.07 5.87
C PRO A 1 13.62 56.15 6.79
N GLY A 2 14.34 55.20 6.26
CA GLY A 2 15.11 54.26 7.04
C GLY A 2 15.70 53.19 6.10
N ALA A 3 16.73 53.61 5.39
CA ALA A 3 17.60 52.72 4.65
C ALA A 3 18.45 51.89 5.63
N GLY A 4 18.52 50.59 5.43
CA GLY A 4 19.36 49.64 6.19
C GLY A 4 19.97 48.64 5.24
N GLU A 5 21.08 48.96 4.82
CA GLU A 5 22.33 48.33 4.40
C GLU A 5 22.36 46.84 4.16
N LEU A 6 22.71 46.52 2.94
CA LEU A 6 23.29 45.28 2.44
C LEU A 6 24.60 44.96 3.17
N ARG A 7 24.73 43.74 3.70
CA ARG A 7 26.03 43.14 3.95
C ARG A 7 26.19 41.86 3.11
N ALA A 8 27.06 42.00 2.14
CA ALA A 8 27.70 40.91 1.43
C ALA A 8 28.70 40.21 2.36
N GLY A 9 28.88 38.93 2.15
CA GLY A 9 30.08 38.24 2.66
C GLY A 9 29.77 36.82 3.15
N LEU A 10 29.96 35.80 2.30
CA LEU A 10 30.96 34.75 2.61
C LEU A 10 31.13 33.83 1.39
N LEU A 11 32.21 34.08 0.66
CA LEU A 11 32.81 33.15 -0.28
C LEU A 11 33.32 31.94 0.50
N HIS A 12 32.70 30.78 0.35
CA HIS A 12 33.29 29.50 0.78
C HIS A 12 34.03 28.87 -0.36
N ARG A 13 35.32 28.73 -0.12
CA ARG A 13 36.38 28.12 -0.90
C ARG A 13 35.96 26.81 -1.54
N LEU A 14 36.17 26.74 -2.84
CA LEU A 14 36.23 25.52 -3.61
C LEU A 14 37.47 24.72 -3.11
N GLY A 15 37.23 23.62 -2.41
CA GLY A 15 38.24 22.64 -2.07
C GLY A 15 38.61 21.85 -3.33
N ALA A 16 39.86 21.94 -3.73
CA ALA A 16 40.44 21.17 -4.82
C ALA A 16 40.36 19.67 -4.52
N SER A 17 39.63 18.94 -5.36
CA SER A 17 39.59 17.47 -5.37
C SER A 17 40.95 16.97 -5.89
N GLY A 18 41.78 16.39 -5.02
CA GLY A 18 43.01 15.70 -5.41
C GLY A 18 42.70 14.45 -6.27
N PRO A 19 43.65 14.04 -7.11
CA PRO A 19 43.48 12.84 -7.92
C PRO A 19 43.41 11.61 -7.03
N HIS A 20 42.28 10.90 -7.05
CA HIS A 20 42.14 9.58 -6.43
C HIS A 20 42.95 8.57 -7.23
N THR A 21 44.11 8.18 -6.70
CA THR A 21 44.90 7.08 -7.23
C THR A 21 44.13 5.78 -6.98
N ILE A 22 43.54 5.21 -8.04
CA ILE A 22 42.91 3.89 -7.99
C ILE A 22 44.03 2.86 -7.87
N SER A 23 44.09 2.18 -6.73
CA SER A 23 45.05 1.09 -6.48
C SER A 23 44.67 -0.14 -7.33
N PRO A 24 45.59 -0.70 -8.13
CA PRO A 24 45.32 -1.82 -9.03
C PRO A 24 45.40 -3.19 -8.34
N ALA A 25 44.88 -3.33 -7.12
CA ALA A 25 44.90 -4.58 -6.39
C ALA A 25 43.50 -5.08 -6.00
N GLN A 26 42.52 -4.88 -6.87
CA GLN A 26 41.23 -5.62 -6.78
C GLN A 26 41.41 -6.90 -7.59
N ARG A 27 41.93 -7.93 -6.94
CA ARG A 27 41.99 -9.29 -7.46
C ARG A 27 40.56 -9.72 -7.81
N ASP A 28 40.39 -10.20 -9.04
CA ASP A 28 39.19 -10.88 -9.50
C ASP A 28 38.85 -11.98 -8.49
N VAL A 29 37.85 -11.73 -7.66
CA VAL A 29 37.20 -12.77 -6.88
C VAL A 29 36.32 -13.49 -7.90
N PRO A 30 36.61 -14.77 -8.23
CA PRO A 30 35.74 -15.49 -9.14
C PRO A 30 34.35 -15.50 -8.51
N CYS A 31 33.36 -15.00 -9.24
CA CYS A 31 31.96 -15.19 -8.92
C CYS A 31 31.75 -16.70 -8.83
N ALA A 32 31.80 -17.24 -7.61
CA ALA A 32 31.39 -18.62 -7.37
C ALA A 32 29.99 -18.75 -7.97
N ASP A 33 29.85 -19.64 -8.95
CA ASP A 33 28.61 -20.08 -9.53
C ASP A 33 27.64 -20.32 -8.37
N ARG A 34 26.75 -19.33 -8.14
CA ARG A 34 25.60 -19.55 -7.28
C ARG A 34 24.79 -20.62 -8.01
N ALA A 35 25.01 -21.85 -7.56
CA ALA A 35 24.19 -22.97 -7.95
C ALA A 35 22.76 -22.45 -8.06
N ALA A 36 22.20 -22.56 -9.27
CA ALA A 36 20.83 -22.16 -9.57
C ALA A 36 19.91 -23.00 -8.68
N GLY A 37 19.74 -22.55 -7.44
CA GLY A 37 18.78 -23.11 -6.52
C GLY A 37 17.46 -23.06 -7.24
N ARG A 38 16.89 -24.24 -7.55
CA ARG A 38 15.55 -24.35 -8.12
C ARG A 38 14.66 -23.43 -7.31
N ARG A 39 14.21 -22.32 -7.90
CA ARG A 39 13.19 -21.48 -7.31
C ARG A 39 12.02 -22.40 -7.03
N ARG A 40 11.84 -22.69 -5.76
CA ARG A 40 10.68 -23.49 -5.31
C ARG A 40 9.48 -22.68 -5.75
N GLU A 41 8.76 -23.17 -6.74
CA GLU A 41 7.52 -22.55 -7.21
C GLU A 41 6.57 -22.54 -6.02
N VAL A 42 6.43 -21.37 -5.40
CA VAL A 42 5.50 -21.21 -4.28
C VAL A 42 4.12 -21.18 -4.92
N ALA A 43 3.36 -22.22 -4.70
CA ALA A 43 1.98 -22.28 -5.17
C ALA A 43 1.20 -21.10 -4.61
N ILE A 44 0.66 -20.27 -5.50
CA ILE A 44 -0.20 -19.16 -5.10
C ILE A 44 -1.47 -19.74 -4.48
N PRO A 45 -1.80 -19.41 -3.23
CA PRO A 45 -3.00 -19.93 -2.58
C PRO A 45 -4.24 -19.61 -3.41
N ARG A 46 -5.18 -20.56 -3.46
CA ARG A 46 -6.48 -20.30 -4.09
C ARG A 46 -7.17 -19.17 -3.33
N PRO A 47 -7.63 -18.11 -4.00
CA PRO A 47 -8.33 -17.02 -3.33
C PRO A 47 -9.71 -17.47 -2.84
N ASP A 48 -10.07 -17.03 -1.63
CA ASP A 48 -11.41 -17.16 -1.08
C ASP A 48 -12.36 -16.13 -1.70
N VAL A 49 -11.82 -14.93 -1.99
CA VAL A 49 -12.54 -13.80 -2.57
C VAL A 49 -11.67 -13.09 -3.60
N ILE A 50 -12.31 -12.66 -4.68
CA ILE A 50 -11.71 -11.75 -5.65
C ILE A 50 -12.30 -10.36 -5.41
N ALA A 51 -11.44 -9.37 -5.23
CA ALA A 51 -11.78 -7.95 -5.14
C ALA A 51 -11.33 -7.26 -6.43
N ARG A 52 -12.26 -6.71 -7.20
CA ARG A 52 -11.95 -5.98 -8.43
C ARG A 52 -12.07 -4.49 -8.19
N ILE A 53 -10.99 -3.76 -8.45
CA ILE A 53 -11.00 -2.30 -8.46
C ILE A 53 -11.39 -1.87 -9.87
N THR A 54 -12.58 -1.29 -9.99
CA THR A 54 -13.13 -0.82 -11.25
C THR A 54 -12.88 0.68 -11.43
N GLU A 55 -13.24 1.22 -12.59
CA GLU A 55 -13.07 2.63 -12.89
C GLU A 55 -13.74 3.51 -11.83
N GLY A 56 -13.03 4.56 -11.38
CA GLY A 56 -13.47 5.40 -10.25
C GLY A 56 -13.12 4.84 -8.86
N GLY A 57 -12.43 3.70 -8.77
CA GLY A 57 -11.95 3.13 -7.50
C GLY A 57 -12.99 2.31 -6.72
N THR A 58 -14.15 2.04 -7.31
CA THR A 58 -15.16 1.15 -6.68
C THR A 58 -14.63 -0.27 -6.62
N VAL A 59 -14.88 -0.97 -5.50
CA VAL A 59 -14.46 -2.36 -5.31
C VAL A 59 -15.66 -3.30 -5.42
N LEU A 60 -15.56 -4.27 -6.31
CA LEU A 60 -16.55 -5.34 -6.46
C LEU A 60 -15.97 -6.65 -5.89
N PHE A 61 -16.68 -7.26 -4.95
CA PHE A 61 -16.29 -8.53 -4.37
C PHE A 61 -17.04 -9.69 -5.03
N SER A 62 -16.32 -10.78 -5.36
CA SER A 62 -16.92 -11.99 -5.94
C SER A 62 -17.77 -12.80 -4.97
N ALA A 63 -17.58 -12.59 -3.67
CA ALA A 63 -18.32 -13.23 -2.58
C ALA A 63 -18.30 -12.33 -1.33
N PRO A 64 -19.23 -12.52 -0.38
CA PRO A 64 -19.16 -11.84 0.92
C PRO A 64 -17.87 -12.17 1.67
N ILE A 65 -17.34 -11.18 2.39
CA ILE A 65 -16.22 -11.38 3.31
C ILE A 65 -16.76 -12.05 4.57
N ALA A 66 -16.10 -13.13 4.99
CA ALA A 66 -16.43 -13.86 6.22
C ALA A 66 -15.33 -13.66 7.28
N ALA A 67 -15.66 -13.88 8.54
CA ALA A 67 -14.67 -13.87 9.62
C ALA A 67 -13.71 -15.06 9.50
N GLY A 68 -12.47 -14.83 9.94
CA GLY A 68 -11.35 -15.75 9.86
C GLY A 68 -10.33 -15.32 8.81
N ARG A 69 -9.35 -16.18 8.63
CA ARG A 69 -8.26 -15.95 7.68
C ARG A 69 -8.75 -16.14 6.25
N MET A 70 -8.66 -15.08 5.46
CA MET A 70 -9.09 -15.07 4.06
C MET A 70 -7.96 -14.68 3.12
N VAL A 71 -7.86 -15.38 2.02
CA VAL A 71 -6.98 -15.06 0.90
C VAL A 71 -7.76 -14.22 -0.10
N ILE A 72 -7.38 -12.96 -0.25
CA ILE A 72 -8.04 -12.01 -1.16
C ILE A 72 -7.13 -11.77 -2.35
N ARG A 73 -7.64 -12.05 -3.53
CA ARG A 73 -7.02 -11.66 -4.79
C ARG A 73 -7.58 -10.32 -5.22
N VAL A 74 -6.73 -9.31 -5.33
CA VAL A 74 -7.12 -7.96 -5.76
C VAL A 74 -6.71 -7.79 -7.21
N GLU A 75 -7.66 -7.49 -8.06
CA GLU A 75 -7.50 -7.25 -9.50
C GLU A 75 -7.76 -5.76 -9.77
N ASN A 76 -6.75 -5.04 -10.24
CA ASN A 76 -6.90 -3.66 -10.63
C ASN A 76 -7.21 -3.58 -12.14
N GLU A 77 -8.47 -3.37 -12.48
CA GLU A 77 -8.93 -3.28 -13.87
C GLU A 77 -8.81 -1.85 -14.44
N THR A 78 -8.22 -0.92 -13.67
CA THR A 78 -8.12 0.49 -14.06
C THR A 78 -6.77 0.82 -14.73
N ARG A 79 -6.66 2.06 -15.16
CA ARG A 79 -5.42 2.62 -15.72
C ARG A 79 -4.57 3.37 -14.68
N GLU A 80 -4.94 3.31 -13.42
CA GLU A 80 -4.27 3.99 -12.32
C GLU A 80 -3.79 2.98 -11.29
N GLU A 81 -2.77 3.34 -10.52
CA GLU A 81 -2.37 2.60 -9.33
C GLU A 81 -3.30 2.95 -8.17
N TYR A 82 -3.61 1.99 -7.32
CA TYR A 82 -4.43 2.20 -6.13
C TYR A 82 -3.77 1.63 -4.88
N GLN A 83 -3.94 2.30 -3.75
CA GLN A 83 -3.88 1.64 -2.46
C GLN A 83 -5.23 0.97 -2.20
N PHE A 84 -5.21 -0.17 -1.55
CA PHE A 84 -6.40 -0.93 -1.21
C PHE A 84 -6.34 -1.32 0.26
N THR A 85 -7.26 -0.80 1.08
CA THR A 85 -7.18 -0.98 2.53
C THR A 85 -8.53 -1.35 3.13
N PHE A 86 -8.45 -2.06 4.26
CA PHE A 86 -9.57 -2.30 5.16
C PHE A 86 -9.33 -1.54 6.46
N GLN A 87 -10.35 -0.88 6.94
CA GLN A 87 -10.39 -0.21 8.24
C GLN A 87 -11.58 -0.75 9.01
N ARG A 88 -11.36 -1.24 10.22
CA ARG A 88 -12.45 -1.65 11.09
C ARG A 88 -13.16 -0.42 11.63
N VAL A 89 -14.49 -0.45 11.59
CA VAL A 89 -15.32 0.60 12.17
C VAL A 89 -15.20 0.53 13.69
N PRO A 90 -14.92 1.65 14.37
CA PRO A 90 -14.83 1.68 15.83
C PRO A 90 -16.13 1.22 16.51
N SER A 91 -16.01 0.61 17.67
CA SER A 91 -17.16 0.19 18.47
C SER A 91 -18.06 1.39 18.79
N GLY A 92 -19.37 1.18 18.69
CA GLY A 92 -20.37 2.22 18.93
C GLY A 92 -20.73 3.09 17.72
N LEU A 93 -20.07 2.87 16.57
CA LEU A 93 -20.42 3.50 15.31
C LEU A 93 -20.90 2.47 14.31
N THR A 94 -21.74 2.88 13.39
CA THR A 94 -22.00 2.16 12.15
C THR A 94 -21.04 2.63 11.06
N GLY A 95 -20.78 1.80 10.04
CA GLY A 95 -19.94 2.18 8.92
C GLY A 95 -20.42 3.45 8.21
N LYS A 96 -21.73 3.64 8.11
CA LYS A 96 -22.31 4.86 7.54
C LYS A 96 -22.04 6.09 8.39
N GLN A 97 -22.17 5.98 9.72
CA GLN A 97 -21.82 7.08 10.64
C GLN A 97 -20.33 7.39 10.57
N PHE A 98 -19.49 6.35 10.51
CA PHE A 98 -18.05 6.51 10.39
C PHE A 98 -17.66 7.26 9.10
N LEU A 99 -18.23 6.89 7.95
CA LEU A 99 -17.97 7.57 6.68
C LEU A 99 -18.48 9.02 6.62
N SER A 100 -19.49 9.37 7.43
CA SER A 100 -20.02 10.74 7.50
C SER A 100 -19.26 11.65 8.46
N GLN A 101 -18.29 11.12 9.21
CA GLN A 101 -17.46 11.94 10.10
C GLN A 101 -16.45 12.78 9.31
N PRO A 102 -16.10 13.97 9.80
CA PRO A 102 -15.03 14.75 9.18
C PRO A 102 -13.69 14.00 9.31
N PRO A 103 -12.77 14.18 8.35
CA PRO A 103 -11.45 13.53 8.39
C PRO A 103 -10.65 13.75 9.68
N SER A 104 -10.94 14.82 10.41
CA SER A 104 -10.34 15.15 11.71
C SER A 104 -10.75 14.20 12.85
N SER A 105 -11.80 13.40 12.68
CA SER A 105 -12.27 12.45 13.71
C SER A 105 -11.36 11.23 13.88
N GLY A 106 -10.30 11.17 13.12
CA GLY A 106 -9.33 10.07 13.14
C GLY A 106 -9.66 8.98 12.13
N PRO A 107 -8.65 8.25 11.69
CA PRO A 107 -8.83 7.07 10.85
C PRO A 107 -9.51 5.97 11.68
N GLY A 108 -10.28 5.10 11.00
CA GLY A 108 -10.69 3.83 11.59
C GLY A 108 -9.47 3.00 12.01
N VAL A 109 -9.70 1.92 12.71
CA VAL A 109 -8.61 1.02 13.08
C VAL A 109 -8.09 0.34 11.82
N PRO A 110 -6.83 0.59 11.39
CA PRO A 110 -6.25 -0.08 10.25
C PRO A 110 -6.29 -1.60 10.47
N TRP A 111 -6.82 -2.35 9.52
CA TRP A 111 -6.98 -3.79 9.65
C TRP A 111 -6.08 -4.57 8.70
N GLY A 112 -5.87 -4.05 7.51
CA GLY A 112 -5.01 -4.66 6.51
C GLY A 112 -5.23 -4.08 5.12
N GLY A 113 -4.52 -4.63 4.14
CA GLY A 113 -4.65 -4.19 2.75
C GLY A 113 -3.34 -4.26 1.99
N LEU A 114 -3.26 -3.48 0.93
CA LEU A 114 -2.12 -3.37 0.02
C LEU A 114 -1.77 -1.88 -0.14
N SER A 115 -0.51 -1.54 0.06
CA SER A 115 -0.01 -0.17 -0.14
C SER A 115 0.06 0.23 -1.61
N SER A 116 0.06 -0.76 -2.51
CA SER A 116 0.07 -0.55 -3.96
C SER A 116 -0.55 -1.74 -4.66
N VAL A 117 -1.49 -1.46 -5.56
CA VAL A 117 -2.01 -2.39 -6.57
C VAL A 117 -1.80 -1.71 -7.92
N PRO A 118 -0.71 -2.03 -8.64
CA PRO A 118 -0.39 -1.35 -9.88
C PRO A 118 -1.46 -1.54 -10.96
N GLN A 119 -1.51 -0.62 -11.89
CA GLN A 119 -2.40 -0.63 -13.04
C GLN A 119 -2.42 -2.00 -13.75
N GLY A 120 -3.60 -2.55 -13.98
CA GLY A 120 -3.80 -3.80 -14.73
C GLY A 120 -3.15 -5.03 -14.07
N ARG A 121 -2.77 -4.94 -12.78
CA ARG A 121 -2.11 -6.03 -12.06
C ARG A 121 -3.03 -6.72 -11.09
N VAL A 122 -2.61 -7.92 -10.75
CA VAL A 122 -3.24 -8.79 -9.78
C VAL A 122 -2.28 -8.98 -8.62
N VAL A 123 -2.75 -8.75 -7.42
CA VAL A 123 -1.98 -8.92 -6.17
C VAL A 123 -2.81 -9.75 -5.21
N THR A 124 -2.17 -10.62 -4.44
CA THR A 124 -2.84 -11.45 -3.44
C THR A 124 -2.39 -11.03 -2.04
N THR A 125 -3.32 -10.90 -1.12
CA THR A 125 -3.07 -10.66 0.29
C THR A 125 -3.85 -11.64 1.15
N THR A 126 -3.40 -11.82 2.38
CA THR A 126 -4.11 -12.63 3.38
C THR A 126 -4.43 -11.75 4.57
N ILE A 127 -5.70 -11.72 4.96
CA ILE A 127 -6.21 -10.90 6.07
C ILE A 127 -7.03 -11.80 6.98
N ASP A 128 -6.86 -11.62 8.28
CA ASP A 128 -7.68 -12.30 9.29
C ASP A 128 -8.76 -11.35 9.79
N PHE A 129 -10.01 -11.64 9.44
CA PHE A 129 -11.14 -10.78 9.77
C PHE A 129 -11.87 -11.24 11.03
N GLU A 130 -12.21 -10.29 11.88
CA GLU A 130 -13.21 -10.48 12.94
C GLU A 130 -14.61 -10.11 12.42
N PRO A 131 -15.69 -10.65 13.02
CA PRO A 131 -17.04 -10.19 12.70
C PRO A 131 -17.19 -8.69 13.00
N GLY A 132 -17.90 -7.97 12.13
CA GLY A 132 -18.14 -6.55 12.30
C GLY A 132 -18.25 -5.76 11.00
N GLU A 133 -18.32 -4.46 11.11
CA GLU A 133 -18.32 -3.56 9.96
C GLU A 133 -16.92 -3.04 9.66
N TYR A 134 -16.63 -2.94 8.37
CA TYR A 134 -15.37 -2.43 7.84
C TYR A 134 -15.64 -1.41 6.75
N VAL A 135 -14.74 -0.46 6.64
CA VAL A 135 -14.65 0.42 5.48
C VAL A 135 -13.54 -0.10 4.59
N VAL A 136 -13.89 -0.39 3.35
CA VAL A 136 -12.93 -0.67 2.29
C VAL A 136 -12.66 0.62 1.57
N GLY A 137 -11.39 1.01 1.50
CA GLY A 137 -10.96 2.23 0.84
C GLY A 137 -9.99 1.95 -0.29
N THR A 138 -10.13 2.70 -1.36
CA THR A 138 -9.17 2.77 -2.46
C THR A 138 -8.70 4.21 -2.62
N TRP A 139 -7.38 4.40 -2.66
CA TRP A 139 -6.75 5.71 -2.80
C TRP A 139 -5.90 5.76 -4.07
N PRO A 140 -6.37 6.44 -5.11
CA PRO A 140 -5.53 6.76 -6.26
C PRO A 140 -4.60 7.93 -5.92
N PRO A 141 -3.42 8.06 -6.55
CA PRO A 141 -2.45 9.10 -6.23
C PRO A 141 -2.95 10.54 -6.45
N ILE A 142 -3.92 10.74 -7.34
CA ILE A 142 -4.27 12.07 -7.88
C ILE A 142 -5.76 12.40 -7.68
N ARG A 143 -6.60 11.46 -7.27
CA ARG A 143 -8.06 11.62 -7.17
C ARG A 143 -8.56 11.45 -5.75
N HIS A 144 -9.83 11.76 -5.55
CA HIS A 144 -10.49 11.52 -4.27
C HIS A 144 -10.58 10.02 -3.97
N PRO A 145 -10.35 9.62 -2.71
CA PRO A 145 -10.50 8.24 -2.30
C PRO A 145 -11.95 7.78 -2.45
N THR A 146 -12.13 6.53 -2.82
CA THR A 146 -13.44 5.87 -2.79
C THR A 146 -13.51 4.96 -1.58
N SER A 147 -14.63 4.99 -0.88
CA SER A 147 -14.83 4.17 0.31
C SER A 147 -16.22 3.56 0.31
N GLN A 148 -16.31 2.31 0.75
CA GLN A 148 -17.57 1.60 0.90
C GLN A 148 -17.60 0.79 2.20
N VAL A 149 -18.78 0.63 2.77
CA VAL A 149 -18.99 -0.20 3.96
C VAL A 149 -19.23 -1.64 3.54
N ILE A 150 -18.58 -2.56 4.23
CA ILE A 150 -18.87 -3.99 4.14
C ILE A 150 -19.15 -4.54 5.53
N THR A 151 -19.98 -5.58 5.60
CA THR A 151 -20.23 -6.33 6.82
C THR A 151 -19.57 -7.69 6.73
N VAL A 152 -18.71 -7.99 7.70
CA VAL A 152 -18.07 -9.30 7.87
C VAL A 152 -18.96 -10.13 8.77
N ALA A 153 -19.57 -11.16 8.20
CA ALA A 153 -20.41 -12.09 8.96
C ALA A 153 -19.57 -13.04 9.83
N PRO A 154 -20.11 -13.55 10.95
CA PRO A 154 -19.46 -14.64 11.69
C PRO A 154 -19.14 -15.80 10.76
N GLY A 155 -17.92 -16.35 10.87
CA GLY A 155 -17.53 -17.53 10.12
C GLY A 155 -18.50 -18.71 10.39
N ARG A 156 -18.82 -19.48 9.37
CA ARG A 156 -19.53 -20.75 9.56
C ARG A 156 -18.60 -21.70 10.31
N ARG A 157 -19.01 -22.13 11.48
CA ARG A 157 -18.34 -23.21 12.22
C ARG A 157 -18.53 -24.54 11.52
#